data_8b9cd8a1d4f5c084ef56ebb502eefd39
#
_entry.id   8b9cd8a1d4f5c084ef56ebb502eefd39
#
_cell.length_a   1.000
_cell.length_b   1.000
_cell.length_c   1.000
_cell.angle_alpha   90.00
_cell.angle_beta   90.00
_cell.angle_gamma   90.00
#
_symmetry.space_group_name_H-M   'P 1'
#
loop_
_entity.id
_entity.type
_entity.pdbx_description
1 polymer ?
#
loop_
_entity_poly.entity_id
_entity_poly.type
_entity_poly.pdbx_seq_one_letter_code
_entity_poly.pdbx_strand_id
1 'polypeptide(L)'
;MTTTPQPSYVNTREDAAFRFLGVPTVMRSTSETTNGAFALMEHLETPVGFASPYHTHHREDESFYILEGEVAFVCGGKWLKAGPGTFVYGPREVPHGFKVIGHSPARMLILCTPAGFERFVLEQTTPITEPPSPPDMGKLMMLAAKYGIDVHGPLPEEPEGFVREANSTGDLKSLNHRWIQAFNDRDWQTESAVRSENFRAYLSGIPEPLDNAAWSGFMIAFTTGFPDSRISIEACIAEGDTVVTRWTLTGTHQGMFQGIPPTGRPVRFNGIEFNRVLKGRLVEHWSMFDNLALLQQIGAMPA
;
A
#
# COMPACT_ATOMS: atom_id res chain seq x y z
N MET A 1 -41.02 -14.83 -28.60
CA MET A 1 -39.95 -15.71 -29.07
C MET A 1 -39.17 -16.18 -27.86
N THR A 2 -39.29 -17.41 -27.48
CA THR A 2 -38.50 -18.01 -26.40
C THR A 2 -37.10 -18.23 -26.94
N THR A 3 -36.16 -17.38 -26.57
CA THR A 3 -34.75 -17.58 -26.87
C THR A 3 -34.27 -18.80 -26.09
N THR A 4 -33.79 -19.82 -26.81
CA THR A 4 -33.13 -20.96 -26.20
C THR A 4 -31.95 -20.43 -25.36
N PRO A 5 -31.79 -20.81 -24.09
CA PRO A 5 -30.64 -20.40 -23.32
C PRO A 5 -29.34 -20.78 -24.06
N GLN A 6 -28.43 -19.84 -24.21
CA GLN A 6 -27.11 -20.15 -24.76
C GLN A 6 -26.41 -21.19 -23.84
N PRO A 7 -25.73 -22.18 -24.41
CA PRO A 7 -24.94 -23.10 -23.61
C PRO A 7 -23.86 -22.35 -22.84
N SER A 8 -23.45 -22.88 -21.71
CA SER A 8 -22.31 -22.34 -20.93
C SER A 8 -21.07 -22.23 -21.82
N TYR A 9 -20.34 -21.14 -21.71
CA TYR A 9 -19.10 -20.94 -22.44
C TYR A 9 -17.95 -20.70 -21.45
N VAL A 10 -16.72 -20.93 -21.90
CA VAL A 10 -15.50 -20.64 -21.16
C VAL A 10 -14.77 -19.54 -21.88
N ASN A 11 -14.36 -18.55 -21.12
CA ASN A 11 -13.57 -17.42 -21.61
C ASN A 11 -12.26 -17.37 -20.79
N THR A 12 -11.12 -17.51 -21.44
CA THR A 12 -9.80 -17.54 -20.83
C THR A 12 -9.11 -16.18 -20.86
N ARG A 13 -7.99 -16.05 -20.15
CA ARG A 13 -7.21 -14.81 -20.12
C ARG A 13 -6.57 -14.48 -21.48
N GLU A 14 -6.41 -15.46 -22.36
CA GLU A 14 -5.83 -15.34 -23.70
C GLU A 14 -6.84 -14.82 -24.73
N ASP A 15 -8.14 -14.83 -24.41
CA ASP A 15 -9.17 -14.30 -25.28
C ASP A 15 -9.07 -12.77 -25.34
N ALA A 16 -8.84 -12.29 -26.55
CA ALA A 16 -8.82 -10.91 -27.03
C ALA A 16 -8.86 -9.77 -25.98
N ALA A 17 -7.76 -9.56 -25.28
CA ALA A 17 -7.59 -8.37 -24.46
C ALA A 17 -7.50 -7.11 -25.34
N PHE A 18 -8.11 -6.04 -24.89
CA PHE A 18 -8.07 -4.71 -25.49
C PHE A 18 -7.74 -3.67 -24.42
N ARG A 19 -7.54 -2.43 -24.81
CA ARG A 19 -7.45 -1.33 -23.83
C ARG A 19 -8.76 -0.56 -23.78
N PHE A 20 -9.26 -0.33 -22.58
CA PHE A 20 -10.34 0.60 -22.30
C PHE A 20 -9.82 1.71 -21.40
N LEU A 21 -9.89 2.96 -21.86
CA LEU A 21 -9.27 4.13 -21.20
C LEU A 21 -7.78 3.91 -20.84
N GLY A 22 -7.05 3.19 -21.70
CA GLY A 22 -5.65 2.85 -21.49
C GLY A 22 -5.40 1.60 -20.63
N VAL A 23 -6.42 1.08 -19.93
CA VAL A 23 -6.31 -0.10 -19.04
C VAL A 23 -6.48 -1.39 -19.85
N PRO A 24 -5.57 -2.38 -19.70
CA PRO A 24 -5.75 -3.71 -20.27
C PRO A 24 -7.00 -4.38 -19.69
N THR A 25 -7.93 -4.72 -20.57
CA THR A 25 -9.28 -5.19 -20.21
C THR A 25 -9.66 -6.40 -21.04
N VAL A 26 -10.37 -7.34 -20.42
CA VAL A 26 -11.00 -8.49 -21.09
C VAL A 26 -12.49 -8.46 -20.84
N MET A 27 -13.29 -8.60 -21.90
CA MET A 27 -14.72 -8.80 -21.78
C MET A 27 -15.01 -10.27 -21.45
N ARG A 28 -15.52 -10.54 -20.25
CA ARG A 28 -15.81 -11.91 -19.79
C ARG A 28 -17.21 -12.38 -20.17
N SER A 29 -18.18 -11.46 -20.19
CA SER A 29 -19.53 -11.71 -20.70
C SER A 29 -20.18 -10.43 -21.21
N THR A 30 -21.12 -10.57 -22.14
CA THR A 30 -21.86 -9.48 -22.77
C THR A 30 -23.37 -9.74 -22.69
N SER A 31 -24.16 -8.77 -23.12
CA SER A 31 -25.62 -8.91 -23.27
C SER A 31 -26.01 -10.10 -24.16
N GLU A 32 -25.24 -10.41 -25.20
CA GLU A 32 -25.50 -11.54 -26.07
C GLU A 32 -25.30 -12.88 -25.35
N THR A 33 -24.27 -13.01 -24.51
CA THR A 33 -23.95 -14.26 -23.82
C THR A 33 -24.79 -14.50 -22.57
N THR A 34 -25.37 -13.45 -21.98
CA THR A 34 -26.17 -13.53 -20.73
C THR A 34 -27.65 -13.26 -20.95
N ASN A 35 -28.08 -13.12 -22.21
CA ASN A 35 -29.45 -12.71 -22.56
C ASN A 35 -29.88 -11.40 -21.84
N GLY A 36 -28.96 -10.45 -21.75
CA GLY A 36 -29.19 -9.12 -21.16
C GLY A 36 -29.13 -9.07 -19.64
N ALA A 37 -28.88 -10.18 -18.95
CA ALA A 37 -28.92 -10.22 -17.49
C ALA A 37 -27.78 -9.41 -16.86
N PHE A 38 -26.57 -9.57 -17.35
CA PHE A 38 -25.38 -8.83 -16.89
C PHE A 38 -24.28 -8.79 -17.96
N ALA A 39 -23.39 -7.85 -17.83
CA ALA A 39 -22.07 -7.85 -18.47
C ALA A 39 -20.98 -7.94 -17.41
N LEU A 40 -19.90 -8.67 -17.72
CA LEU A 40 -18.76 -8.83 -16.85
C LEU A 40 -17.48 -8.51 -17.61
N MET A 41 -16.67 -7.60 -17.10
CA MET A 41 -15.35 -7.32 -17.61
C MET A 41 -14.30 -7.46 -16.51
N GLU A 42 -13.06 -7.64 -16.91
CA GLU A 42 -11.92 -7.73 -16.02
C GLU A 42 -10.85 -6.71 -16.45
N HIS A 43 -10.51 -5.81 -15.55
CA HIS A 43 -9.32 -4.99 -15.67
C HIS A 43 -8.12 -5.80 -15.16
N LEU A 44 -7.14 -6.05 -16.04
CA LEU A 44 -6.02 -6.96 -15.75
C LEU A 44 -4.90 -6.31 -14.95
N GLU A 45 -4.52 -5.08 -15.32
CA GLU A 45 -3.39 -4.33 -14.75
C GLU A 45 -3.73 -2.84 -14.75
N THR A 46 -4.61 -2.42 -13.87
CA THR A 46 -4.93 -0.99 -13.71
C THR A 46 -3.80 -0.31 -12.96
N PRO A 47 -3.06 0.64 -13.57
CA PRO A 47 -1.86 1.20 -12.96
C PRO A 47 -2.17 2.04 -11.71
N VAL A 48 -1.21 2.08 -10.79
CA VAL A 48 -1.28 2.97 -9.61
C VAL A 48 -1.48 4.41 -10.06
N GLY A 49 -2.40 5.11 -9.40
CA GLY A 49 -2.77 6.49 -9.73
C GLY A 49 -3.82 6.62 -10.84
N PHE A 50 -4.15 5.54 -11.57
CA PHE A 50 -5.29 5.58 -12.48
C PHE A 50 -6.56 5.92 -11.71
N ALA A 51 -7.35 6.85 -12.26
CA ALA A 51 -8.65 7.22 -11.74
C ALA A 51 -9.69 7.17 -12.87
N SER A 52 -10.84 6.56 -12.59
CA SER A 52 -12.00 6.71 -13.47
C SER A 52 -12.55 8.14 -13.37
N PRO A 53 -13.24 8.65 -14.39
CA PRO A 53 -14.08 9.83 -14.20
C PRO A 53 -15.09 9.61 -13.05
N TYR A 54 -15.46 10.68 -12.34
CA TYR A 54 -16.62 10.67 -11.46
C TYR A 54 -17.88 10.72 -12.33
N HIS A 55 -18.76 9.72 -12.23
CA HIS A 55 -19.86 9.55 -13.18
C HIS A 55 -21.08 8.89 -12.53
N THR A 56 -22.21 8.97 -13.23
CA THR A 56 -23.47 8.33 -12.85
C THR A 56 -23.97 7.47 -13.99
N HIS A 57 -24.30 6.21 -13.72
CA HIS A 57 -25.04 5.36 -14.62
C HIS A 57 -26.54 5.52 -14.40
N HIS A 58 -27.31 5.73 -15.48
CA HIS A 58 -28.77 5.80 -15.39
C HIS A 58 -29.46 4.45 -15.68
N ARG A 59 -28.73 3.47 -16.20
CA ARG A 59 -29.31 2.20 -16.67
C ARG A 59 -28.82 1.00 -15.89
N GLU A 60 -27.57 0.99 -15.46
CA GLU A 60 -26.90 -0.16 -14.89
C GLU A 60 -26.44 0.13 -13.44
N ASP A 61 -26.56 -0.88 -12.59
CA ASP A 61 -25.79 -0.94 -11.36
C ASP A 61 -24.39 -1.48 -11.69
N GLU A 62 -23.35 -0.86 -11.17
CA GLU A 62 -21.96 -1.28 -11.37
C GLU A 62 -21.37 -1.81 -10.07
N SER A 63 -20.82 -3.01 -10.12
CA SER A 63 -20.22 -3.65 -8.95
C SER A 63 -18.79 -4.07 -9.24
N PHE A 64 -17.95 -4.01 -8.23
CA PHE A 64 -16.53 -4.31 -8.34
C PHE A 64 -16.13 -5.41 -7.37
N TYR A 65 -15.31 -6.35 -7.82
CA TYR A 65 -14.66 -7.33 -6.96
C TYR A 65 -13.16 -7.26 -7.15
N ILE A 66 -12.43 -6.92 -6.10
CA ILE A 66 -11.00 -6.72 -6.16
C ILE A 66 -10.28 -8.07 -6.06
N LEU A 67 -9.46 -8.37 -7.05
CA LEU A 67 -8.65 -9.58 -7.11
C LEU A 67 -7.23 -9.34 -6.60
N GLU A 68 -6.63 -8.20 -6.99
CA GLU A 68 -5.27 -7.82 -6.64
C GLU A 68 -5.18 -6.29 -6.51
N GLY A 69 -4.22 -5.80 -5.69
CA GLY A 69 -3.99 -4.37 -5.48
C GLY A 69 -4.97 -3.71 -4.51
N GLU A 70 -4.88 -2.39 -4.40
CA GLU A 70 -5.73 -1.58 -3.52
C GLU A 70 -6.42 -0.48 -4.31
N VAL A 71 -7.70 -0.28 -4.05
CA VAL A 71 -8.55 0.68 -4.77
C VAL A 71 -9.32 1.56 -3.78
N ALA A 72 -9.29 2.85 -4.01
CA ALA A 72 -10.16 3.81 -3.33
C ALA A 72 -11.40 4.04 -4.20
N PHE A 73 -12.58 3.91 -3.63
CA PHE A 73 -13.85 4.20 -4.28
C PHE A 73 -14.50 5.42 -3.64
N VAL A 74 -15.17 6.23 -4.46
CA VAL A 74 -16.12 7.22 -3.98
C VAL A 74 -17.49 6.89 -4.54
N CYS A 75 -18.51 6.80 -3.67
CA CYS A 75 -19.89 6.52 -4.06
C CYS A 75 -20.82 7.37 -3.21
N GLY A 76 -21.65 8.21 -3.87
CA GLY A 76 -22.53 9.15 -3.17
C GLY A 76 -21.79 10.09 -2.22
N GLY A 77 -20.56 10.51 -2.57
CA GLY A 77 -19.69 11.34 -1.74
C GLY A 77 -18.98 10.60 -0.60
N LYS A 78 -19.23 9.32 -0.41
CA LYS A 78 -18.54 8.49 0.58
C LYS A 78 -17.31 7.80 -0.04
N TRP A 79 -16.16 7.98 0.60
CA TRP A 79 -14.92 7.29 0.24
C TRP A 79 -14.78 5.96 0.96
N LEU A 80 -14.39 4.92 0.21
CA LEU A 80 -14.24 3.53 0.68
C LEU A 80 -12.90 2.99 0.18
N LYS A 81 -12.22 2.17 0.98
CA LYS A 81 -11.04 1.40 0.56
C LYS A 81 -11.42 -0.04 0.33
N ALA A 82 -10.89 -0.62 -0.73
CA ALA A 82 -11.10 -2.01 -1.10
C ALA A 82 -9.76 -2.65 -1.48
N GLY A 83 -9.45 -3.76 -0.87
CA GLY A 83 -8.34 -4.66 -1.20
C GLY A 83 -8.84 -6.00 -1.72
N PRO A 84 -7.93 -6.96 -1.98
CA PRO A 84 -8.30 -8.29 -2.48
C PRO A 84 -9.38 -8.96 -1.65
N GLY A 85 -10.38 -9.55 -2.33
CA GLY A 85 -11.55 -10.17 -1.69
C GLY A 85 -12.69 -9.21 -1.34
N THR A 86 -12.53 -7.91 -1.57
CA THR A 86 -13.58 -6.91 -1.27
C THR A 86 -14.55 -6.78 -2.44
N PHE A 87 -15.84 -6.76 -2.14
CA PHE A 87 -16.93 -6.41 -3.07
C PHE A 87 -17.41 -4.99 -2.80
N VAL A 88 -17.53 -4.17 -3.85
CA VAL A 88 -18.06 -2.81 -3.78
C VAL A 88 -19.25 -2.70 -4.71
N TYR A 89 -20.35 -2.15 -4.23
CA TYR A 89 -21.58 -1.93 -4.99
C TYR A 89 -21.78 -0.44 -5.27
N GLY A 90 -21.87 -0.10 -6.56
CA GLY A 90 -22.20 1.23 -7.09
C GLY A 90 -23.60 1.18 -7.73
N PRO A 91 -24.65 1.62 -7.01
CA PRO A 91 -25.99 1.63 -7.58
C PRO A 91 -26.12 2.68 -8.69
N ARG A 92 -26.99 2.40 -9.69
CA ARG A 92 -27.39 3.41 -10.67
C ARG A 92 -27.96 4.64 -9.98
N GLU A 93 -27.99 5.78 -10.67
CA GLU A 93 -28.42 7.08 -10.17
C GLU A 93 -27.57 7.63 -9.00
N VAL A 94 -26.51 6.95 -8.57
CA VAL A 94 -25.58 7.41 -7.55
C VAL A 94 -24.22 7.71 -8.18
N PRO A 95 -23.72 8.96 -8.08
CA PRO A 95 -22.41 9.31 -8.61
C PRO A 95 -21.30 8.50 -7.94
N HIS A 96 -20.42 7.91 -8.74
CA HIS A 96 -19.33 7.10 -8.22
C HIS A 96 -18.09 7.13 -9.14
N GLY A 97 -17.02 6.56 -8.64
CA GLY A 97 -15.77 6.36 -9.35
C GLY A 97 -14.71 5.75 -8.45
N PHE A 98 -13.56 5.44 -9.01
CA PHE A 98 -12.50 4.80 -8.27
C PHE A 98 -11.10 5.31 -8.69
N LYS A 99 -10.12 5.07 -7.81
CA LYS A 99 -8.70 5.34 -8.05
C LYS A 99 -7.88 4.19 -7.49
N VAL A 100 -6.93 3.71 -8.29
CA VAL A 100 -5.96 2.71 -7.81
C VAL A 100 -4.96 3.38 -6.89
N ILE A 101 -4.85 2.87 -5.67
CA ILE A 101 -3.97 3.34 -4.61
C ILE A 101 -2.96 2.25 -4.24
N GLY A 102 -2.09 2.53 -3.27
CA GLY A 102 -1.08 1.54 -2.87
C GLY A 102 0.14 1.51 -3.79
N HIS A 103 0.80 0.36 -3.92
CA HIS A 103 2.11 0.24 -4.56
C HIS A 103 2.14 -0.67 -5.78
N SER A 104 1.06 -1.38 -6.06
CA SER A 104 0.95 -2.32 -7.18
C SER A 104 -0.27 -2.02 -8.03
N PRO A 105 -0.25 -2.36 -9.33
CA PRO A 105 -1.44 -2.32 -10.16
C PRO A 105 -2.58 -3.12 -9.55
N ALA A 106 -3.81 -2.66 -9.78
CA ALA A 106 -4.99 -3.38 -9.35
C ALA A 106 -5.55 -4.27 -10.47
N ARG A 107 -6.05 -5.44 -10.07
CA ARG A 107 -6.83 -6.34 -10.90
C ARG A 107 -8.22 -6.49 -10.31
N MET A 108 -9.25 -6.31 -11.12
CA MET A 108 -10.62 -6.32 -10.62
C MET A 108 -11.62 -6.82 -11.66
N LEU A 109 -12.68 -7.44 -11.16
CA LEU A 109 -13.87 -7.73 -11.94
C LEU A 109 -14.86 -6.56 -11.81
N ILE A 110 -15.49 -6.19 -12.91
CA ILE A 110 -16.51 -5.14 -12.99
C ILE A 110 -17.77 -5.79 -13.59
N LEU A 111 -18.83 -5.83 -12.80
CA LEU A 111 -20.12 -6.43 -13.14
C LEU A 111 -21.16 -5.32 -13.29
N CYS A 112 -21.78 -5.25 -14.47
CA CYS A 112 -22.89 -4.32 -14.75
C CYS A 112 -24.21 -5.06 -14.92
N THR A 113 -25.23 -4.63 -14.19
CA THR A 113 -26.57 -5.23 -14.21
C THR A 113 -27.68 -4.18 -14.36
N PRO A 114 -28.60 -4.33 -15.35
CA PRO A 114 -28.59 -5.29 -16.47
C PRO A 114 -27.37 -5.06 -17.38
N ALA A 115 -27.17 -5.92 -18.38
CA ALA A 115 -26.15 -5.71 -19.40
C ALA A 115 -26.49 -4.48 -20.27
N GLY A 116 -25.47 -3.82 -20.82
CA GLY A 116 -25.60 -2.63 -21.66
C GLY A 116 -24.35 -1.77 -21.72
N PHE A 117 -23.70 -1.61 -20.57
CA PHE A 117 -22.46 -0.84 -20.43
C PHE A 117 -21.29 -1.40 -21.28
N GLU A 118 -21.23 -2.69 -21.50
CA GLU A 118 -20.20 -3.29 -22.34
C GLU A 118 -20.16 -2.72 -23.75
N ARG A 119 -21.29 -2.23 -24.27
CA ARG A 119 -21.35 -1.60 -25.59
C ARG A 119 -20.65 -0.25 -25.62
N PHE A 120 -20.81 0.54 -24.54
CA PHE A 120 -20.05 1.77 -24.36
C PHE A 120 -18.53 1.49 -24.30
N VAL A 121 -18.11 0.46 -23.57
CA VAL A 121 -16.72 0.04 -23.48
C VAL A 121 -16.19 -0.37 -24.84
N LEU A 122 -16.88 -1.27 -25.56
CA LEU A 122 -16.44 -1.83 -26.82
C LEU A 122 -16.34 -0.78 -27.96
N GLU A 123 -17.13 0.30 -27.92
CA GLU A 123 -17.01 1.42 -28.89
C GLU A 123 -15.76 2.31 -28.59
N GLN A 124 -15.06 2.12 -27.51
CA GLN A 124 -13.89 2.91 -27.07
C GLN A 124 -12.60 2.11 -26.95
N THR A 125 -12.62 0.87 -27.39
CA THR A 125 -11.43 0.01 -27.29
C THR A 125 -10.32 0.45 -28.24
N THR A 126 -9.08 0.23 -27.83
CA THR A 126 -7.91 0.23 -28.69
C THR A 126 -7.20 -1.13 -28.59
N PRO A 127 -6.48 -1.56 -29.66
CA PRO A 127 -5.75 -2.83 -29.62
C PRO A 127 -4.76 -2.90 -28.45
N ILE A 128 -4.69 -4.06 -27.81
CA ILE A 128 -3.73 -4.27 -26.70
C ILE A 128 -2.27 -4.10 -27.14
N THR A 129 -1.99 -4.31 -28.41
CA THR A 129 -0.66 -4.17 -29.04
C THR A 129 -0.22 -2.72 -29.21
N GLU A 130 -1.15 -1.78 -29.16
CA GLU A 130 -0.85 -0.35 -29.22
C GLU A 130 -0.43 0.18 -27.86
N PRO A 131 0.51 1.15 -27.79
CA PRO A 131 0.84 1.80 -26.54
C PRO A 131 -0.39 2.52 -25.96
N PRO A 132 -0.51 2.60 -24.60
CA PRO A 132 -1.60 3.34 -24.00
C PRO A 132 -1.53 4.82 -24.42
N SER A 133 -2.66 5.36 -24.84
CA SER A 133 -2.83 6.77 -25.20
C SER A 133 -3.91 7.41 -24.32
N PRO A 134 -3.85 8.74 -24.11
CA PRO A 134 -4.95 9.44 -23.45
C PRO A 134 -6.28 9.21 -24.19
N PRO A 135 -7.40 9.09 -23.48
CA PRO A 135 -8.69 8.92 -24.09
C PRO A 135 -9.10 10.16 -24.92
N ASP A 136 -9.76 9.94 -26.03
CA ASP A 136 -10.45 11.00 -26.76
C ASP A 136 -11.67 11.47 -25.95
N MET A 137 -11.51 12.59 -25.26
CA MET A 137 -12.54 13.14 -24.37
C MET A 137 -13.83 13.53 -25.12
N GLY A 138 -13.72 13.97 -26.38
CA GLY A 138 -14.89 14.30 -27.20
C GLY A 138 -15.72 13.06 -27.50
N LYS A 139 -15.05 11.98 -27.93
CA LYS A 139 -15.69 10.68 -28.19
C LYS A 139 -16.28 10.10 -26.91
N LEU A 140 -15.53 10.16 -25.79
CA LEU A 140 -15.97 9.66 -24.48
C LEU A 140 -17.28 10.33 -24.04
N MET A 141 -17.35 11.67 -24.08
CA MET A 141 -18.54 12.42 -23.66
C MET A 141 -19.75 12.14 -24.57
N MET A 142 -19.54 12.04 -25.89
CA MET A 142 -20.59 11.71 -26.83
C MET A 142 -21.17 10.30 -26.59
N LEU A 143 -20.30 9.33 -26.35
CA LEU A 143 -20.72 7.96 -26.09
C LEU A 143 -21.36 7.83 -24.69
N ALA A 144 -20.82 8.52 -23.67
CA ALA A 144 -21.43 8.55 -22.35
C ALA A 144 -22.90 9.00 -22.42
N ALA A 145 -23.18 10.12 -23.11
CA ALA A 145 -24.55 10.59 -23.29
C ALA A 145 -25.42 9.57 -24.05
N LYS A 146 -24.90 8.91 -25.10
CA LYS A 146 -25.60 7.87 -25.85
C LYS A 146 -26.04 6.71 -24.97
N TYR A 147 -25.18 6.30 -24.02
CA TYR A 147 -25.41 5.15 -23.16
C TYR A 147 -26.05 5.51 -21.81
N GLY A 148 -26.42 6.76 -21.58
CA GLY A 148 -27.08 7.21 -20.34
C GLY A 148 -26.10 7.24 -19.17
N ILE A 149 -24.91 7.80 -19.39
CA ILE A 149 -23.89 8.02 -18.39
C ILE A 149 -23.61 9.51 -18.30
N ASP A 150 -23.78 10.10 -17.13
CA ASP A 150 -23.37 11.47 -16.86
C ASP A 150 -21.95 11.49 -16.31
N VAL A 151 -21.05 12.19 -16.99
CA VAL A 151 -19.65 12.39 -16.54
C VAL A 151 -19.55 13.75 -15.83
N HIS A 152 -19.25 13.72 -14.54
CA HIS A 152 -19.16 14.92 -13.70
C HIS A 152 -17.75 15.54 -13.66
N GLY A 153 -16.75 14.84 -14.20
CA GLY A 153 -15.36 15.30 -14.21
C GLY A 153 -14.42 14.42 -13.40
N PRO A 154 -13.37 14.99 -12.79
CA PRO A 154 -12.46 14.24 -11.91
C PRO A 154 -13.17 13.80 -10.63
N LEU A 155 -12.57 12.83 -9.92
CA LEU A 155 -13.06 12.43 -8.62
C LEU A 155 -13.08 13.63 -7.64
N PRO A 156 -14.04 13.68 -6.70
CA PRO A 156 -14.03 14.67 -5.61
C PRO A 156 -12.72 14.61 -4.82
N GLU A 157 -12.43 15.67 -4.08
CA GLU A 157 -11.29 15.67 -3.17
C GLU A 157 -11.42 14.55 -2.12
N GLU A 158 -10.33 13.83 -1.93
CA GLU A 158 -10.26 12.81 -0.89
C GLU A 158 -10.29 13.46 0.49
N PRO A 159 -11.00 12.86 1.48
CA PRO A 159 -10.90 13.32 2.86
C PRO A 159 -9.46 13.29 3.34
N GLU A 160 -9.04 14.27 4.14
CA GLU A 160 -7.68 14.35 4.68
C GLU A 160 -7.29 13.03 5.36
N GLY A 161 -6.18 12.43 4.92
CA GLY A 161 -5.66 11.16 5.42
C GLY A 161 -6.43 9.91 4.96
N PHE A 162 -7.35 10.01 4.01
CA PHE A 162 -8.09 8.86 3.49
C PHE A 162 -7.19 7.91 2.69
N VAL A 163 -6.50 8.42 1.67
CA VAL A 163 -5.35 7.71 1.12
C VAL A 163 -4.18 8.13 1.99
N ARG A 164 -3.66 7.21 2.81
CA ARG A 164 -2.33 7.42 3.36
C ARG A 164 -1.43 7.56 2.16
N GLU A 165 -0.64 8.62 2.08
CA GLU A 165 0.48 8.65 1.16
C GLU A 165 1.27 7.38 1.44
N ALA A 166 1.15 6.43 0.54
CA ALA A 166 1.94 5.23 0.61
C ALA A 166 3.37 5.71 0.39
N ASN A 167 4.16 5.72 1.46
CA ASN A 167 5.58 5.94 1.32
C ASN A 167 6.08 4.94 0.27
N SER A 168 6.76 5.39 -0.76
CA SER A 168 7.37 4.45 -1.69
C SER A 168 8.28 3.50 -0.89
N THR A 169 8.43 2.25 -1.32
CA THR A 169 9.38 1.32 -0.68
C THR A 169 10.78 1.92 -0.58
N GLY A 170 11.15 2.79 -1.53
CA GLY A 170 12.39 3.56 -1.51
C GLY A 170 12.41 4.61 -0.40
N ASP A 171 11.31 5.32 -0.19
CA ASP A 171 11.19 6.33 0.86
C ASP A 171 11.23 5.73 2.26
N LEU A 172 10.57 4.56 2.45
CA LEU A 172 10.61 3.81 3.71
C LEU A 172 12.03 3.36 4.06
N LYS A 173 12.74 2.75 3.09
CA LYS A 173 14.12 2.33 3.28
C LYS A 173 15.04 3.52 3.54
N SER A 174 14.87 4.61 2.80
CA SER A 174 15.66 5.85 2.97
C SER A 174 15.42 6.50 4.33
N LEU A 175 14.16 6.52 4.82
CA LEU A 175 13.82 6.99 6.15
C LEU A 175 14.53 6.15 7.22
N ASN A 176 14.45 4.82 7.10
CA ASN A 176 15.06 3.90 8.05
C ASN A 176 16.59 4.00 8.06
N HIS A 177 17.22 4.08 6.89
CA HIS A 177 18.65 4.30 6.76
C HIS A 177 19.07 5.63 7.44
N ARG A 178 18.34 6.71 7.19
CA ARG A 178 18.59 8.01 7.82
C ARG A 178 18.47 7.94 9.34
N TRP A 179 17.49 7.21 9.86
CA TRP A 179 17.30 7.03 11.31
C TRP A 179 18.45 6.28 11.94
N ILE A 180 18.90 5.15 11.36
CA ILE A 180 20.05 4.37 11.82
C ILE A 180 21.35 5.17 11.68
N GLN A 181 21.50 5.94 10.60
CA GLN A 181 22.68 6.79 10.41
C GLN A 181 22.73 7.90 11.46
N ALA A 182 21.60 8.52 11.79
CA ALA A 182 21.53 9.51 12.87
C ALA A 182 21.98 8.93 14.23
N PHE A 183 21.61 7.68 14.55
CA PHE A 183 22.15 6.96 15.71
C PHE A 183 23.67 6.81 15.60
N ASN A 184 24.19 6.35 14.49
CA ASN A 184 25.61 6.15 14.25
C ASN A 184 26.43 7.44 14.41
N ASP A 185 25.88 8.57 14.00
CA ASP A 185 26.51 9.89 14.03
C ASP A 185 26.22 10.66 15.33
N ARG A 186 25.36 10.10 16.22
CA ARG A 186 24.89 10.77 17.45
C ARG A 186 24.11 12.05 17.16
N ASP A 187 23.51 12.15 15.97
CA ASP A 187 22.62 13.24 15.58
C ASP A 187 21.21 13.02 16.16
N TRP A 188 21.08 13.34 17.45
CA TRP A 188 19.82 13.17 18.18
C TRP A 188 18.70 14.10 17.69
N GLN A 189 19.04 15.17 17.00
CA GLN A 189 18.07 16.06 16.40
C GLN A 189 17.40 15.37 15.20
N THR A 190 18.18 14.85 14.26
CA THR A 190 17.67 14.08 13.13
C THR A 190 16.97 12.79 13.61
N GLU A 191 17.54 12.08 14.58
CA GLU A 191 16.97 10.85 15.13
C GLU A 191 15.56 11.10 15.70
N SER A 192 15.35 12.16 16.45
CA SER A 192 14.05 12.52 17.02
C SER A 192 13.07 13.07 15.96
N ALA A 193 13.56 13.80 14.98
CA ALA A 193 12.74 14.39 13.91
C ALA A 193 12.11 13.33 12.98
N VAL A 194 12.72 12.15 12.89
CA VAL A 194 12.18 11.02 12.11
C VAL A 194 10.99 10.35 12.80
N ARG A 195 10.85 10.49 14.11
CA ARG A 195 9.77 9.92 14.91
C ARG A 195 8.52 10.82 14.92
N SER A 196 7.34 10.22 15.01
CA SER A 196 6.08 10.94 15.23
C SER A 196 5.92 11.36 16.69
N GLU A 197 5.03 12.29 16.99
CA GLU A 197 4.68 12.68 18.36
C GLU A 197 4.14 11.50 19.18
N ASN A 198 3.42 10.57 18.53
CA ASN A 198 2.82 9.39 19.16
C ASN A 198 3.67 8.12 18.96
N PHE A 199 4.96 8.27 18.74
CA PHE A 199 5.89 7.13 18.58
C PHE A 199 5.86 6.18 19.78
N ARG A 200 5.94 4.88 19.51
CA ARG A 200 6.06 3.82 20.49
C ARG A 200 7.13 2.81 20.09
N ALA A 201 8.03 2.49 21.01
CA ALA A 201 9.05 1.45 20.82
C ALA A 201 8.78 0.26 21.74
N TYR A 202 8.76 -0.92 21.14
CA TYR A 202 8.56 -2.21 21.79
C TYR A 202 9.87 -2.98 21.72
N LEU A 203 10.50 -3.18 22.87
CA LEU A 203 11.78 -3.85 22.98
C LEU A 203 11.64 -5.19 23.71
N SER A 204 12.33 -6.21 23.22
CA SER A 204 12.38 -7.50 23.87
C SER A 204 12.90 -7.37 25.33
N GLY A 205 12.13 -7.89 26.27
CA GLY A 205 12.47 -7.82 27.71
C GLY A 205 12.03 -6.54 28.43
N ILE A 206 11.42 -5.58 27.75
CA ILE A 206 10.79 -4.40 28.35
C ILE A 206 9.27 -4.55 28.25
N PRO A 207 8.53 -4.70 29.36
CA PRO A 207 7.10 -5.01 29.33
C PRO A 207 6.23 -3.92 28.71
N GLU A 208 6.55 -2.66 28.97
CA GLU A 208 5.77 -1.51 28.52
C GLU A 208 6.45 -0.81 27.35
N PRO A 209 5.69 -0.35 26.34
CA PRO A 209 6.26 0.38 25.21
C PRO A 209 6.84 1.72 25.65
N LEU A 210 8.02 2.03 25.12
CA LEU A 210 8.68 3.31 25.37
C LEU A 210 8.03 4.40 24.47
N ASP A 211 7.69 5.52 25.08
CA ASP A 211 7.35 6.74 24.36
C ASP A 211 8.61 7.49 23.87
N ASN A 212 8.43 8.65 23.24
CA ASN A 212 9.54 9.46 22.73
C ASN A 212 10.60 9.81 23.80
N ALA A 213 10.17 10.15 25.00
CA ALA A 213 11.08 10.56 26.07
C ALA A 213 11.83 9.34 26.63
N ALA A 214 11.13 8.26 26.91
CA ALA A 214 11.71 7.02 27.41
C ALA A 214 12.66 6.37 26.37
N TRP A 215 12.31 6.39 25.08
CA TRP A 215 13.19 5.95 24.01
C TRP A 215 14.49 6.77 23.95
N SER A 216 14.40 8.11 23.98
CA SER A 216 15.58 8.97 23.99
C SER A 216 16.47 8.69 25.21
N GLY A 217 15.88 8.51 26.40
CA GLY A 217 16.60 8.11 27.58
C GLY A 217 17.30 6.76 27.44
N PHE A 218 16.63 5.77 26.87
CA PHE A 218 17.20 4.45 26.58
C PHE A 218 18.41 4.55 25.64
N MET A 219 18.30 5.31 24.54
CA MET A 219 19.38 5.49 23.56
C MET A 219 20.59 6.23 24.16
N ILE A 220 20.36 7.23 25.00
CA ILE A 220 21.41 7.94 25.71
C ILE A 220 22.11 7.00 26.69
N ALA A 221 21.37 6.23 27.48
CA ALA A 221 21.96 5.26 28.43
C ALA A 221 22.78 4.19 27.70
N PHE A 222 22.27 3.67 26.56
CA PHE A 222 22.98 2.71 25.74
C PHE A 222 24.30 3.29 25.19
N THR A 223 24.25 4.48 24.61
CA THR A 223 25.45 5.12 24.00
C THR A 223 26.41 5.66 25.07
N THR A 224 25.96 5.88 26.29
CA THR A 224 26.86 6.14 27.43
C THR A 224 27.68 4.89 27.77
N GLY A 225 27.05 3.71 27.79
CA GLY A 225 27.72 2.44 27.99
C GLY A 225 28.67 2.04 26.84
N PHE A 226 28.26 2.36 25.61
CA PHE A 226 28.94 1.99 24.37
C PHE A 226 29.10 3.22 23.43
N PRO A 227 30.01 4.15 23.76
CA PRO A 227 30.12 5.44 23.06
C PRO A 227 30.54 5.30 21.59
N ASP A 228 31.29 4.26 21.24
CA ASP A 228 31.75 3.93 19.90
C ASP A 228 30.78 2.99 19.13
N SER A 229 29.61 2.70 19.70
CA SER A 229 28.66 1.77 19.07
C SER A 229 28.21 2.24 17.70
N ARG A 230 28.15 1.27 16.76
CA ARG A 230 27.67 1.48 15.40
C ARG A 230 26.79 0.33 14.94
N ILE A 231 25.74 0.68 14.22
CA ILE A 231 24.81 -0.27 13.58
C ILE A 231 25.16 -0.35 12.08
N SER A 232 25.35 -1.58 11.60
CA SER A 232 25.48 -1.91 10.18
C SER A 232 24.23 -2.62 9.72
N ILE A 233 23.63 -2.14 8.63
CA ILE A 233 22.45 -2.76 8.01
C ILE A 233 22.90 -3.92 7.15
N GLU A 234 22.41 -5.13 7.44
CA GLU A 234 22.71 -6.37 6.70
C GLU A 234 21.64 -6.64 5.61
N ALA A 235 20.39 -6.30 5.90
CA ALA A 235 19.27 -6.40 4.96
C ALA A 235 18.17 -5.43 5.35
N CYS A 236 17.49 -4.89 4.34
CA CYS A 236 16.36 -3.98 4.55
C CYS A 236 15.27 -4.27 3.51
N ILE A 237 14.08 -4.63 3.99
CA ILE A 237 12.90 -4.96 3.18
C ILE A 237 11.79 -4.00 3.59
N ALA A 238 11.00 -3.55 2.63
CA ALA A 238 9.85 -2.69 2.92
C ALA A 238 8.63 -3.18 2.14
N GLU A 239 7.46 -3.19 2.82
CA GLU A 239 6.17 -3.55 2.27
C GLU A 239 5.07 -2.76 2.98
N GLY A 240 4.12 -2.22 2.21
CA GLY A 240 3.05 -1.40 2.77
C GLY A 240 3.56 -0.14 3.48
N ASP A 241 3.30 -0.04 4.77
CA ASP A 241 3.78 1.02 5.66
C ASP A 241 4.91 0.57 6.59
N THR A 242 5.46 -0.61 6.35
CA THR A 242 6.41 -1.29 7.24
C THR A 242 7.77 -1.47 6.57
N VAL A 243 8.83 -1.21 7.31
CA VAL A 243 10.20 -1.54 6.93
C VAL A 243 10.80 -2.48 7.97
N VAL A 244 11.39 -3.57 7.49
CA VAL A 244 12.07 -4.57 8.30
C VAL A 244 13.56 -4.51 8.02
N THR A 245 14.36 -4.45 9.08
CA THR A 245 15.82 -4.36 8.97
C THR A 245 16.48 -5.41 9.83
N ARG A 246 17.35 -6.20 9.23
CA ARG A 246 18.33 -7.02 9.96
C ARG A 246 19.64 -6.26 10.05
N TRP A 247 20.18 -6.16 11.24
CA TRP A 247 21.35 -5.36 11.53
C TRP A 247 22.34 -6.05 12.48
N THR A 248 23.57 -5.56 12.46
CA THR A 248 24.63 -5.92 13.42
C THR A 248 25.08 -4.67 14.13
N LEU A 249 25.16 -4.73 15.46
CA LEU A 249 25.79 -3.68 16.28
C LEU A 249 27.17 -4.13 16.73
N THR A 250 28.14 -3.23 16.64
CA THR A 250 29.48 -3.36 17.22
C THR A 250 29.79 -2.18 18.12
N GLY A 251 30.60 -2.37 19.13
CA GLY A 251 31.04 -1.31 20.04
C GLY A 251 31.94 -1.84 21.15
N THR A 252 32.31 -0.99 22.07
CA THR A 252 33.14 -1.33 23.24
C THR A 252 32.44 -0.86 24.52
N HIS A 253 32.37 -1.71 25.55
CA HIS A 253 31.78 -1.38 26.85
C HIS A 253 32.72 -0.46 27.64
N GLN A 254 32.56 0.84 27.47
CA GLN A 254 33.42 1.89 28.03
C GLN A 254 32.75 2.75 29.12
N GLY A 255 31.44 2.62 29.30
CA GLY A 255 30.70 3.35 30.35
C GLY A 255 29.78 2.44 31.16
N MET A 256 29.08 3.02 32.12
CA MET A 256 28.09 2.30 32.91
C MET A 256 26.94 1.84 32.08
N PHE A 257 26.60 0.54 32.11
CA PHE A 257 25.46 -0.03 31.38
C PHE A 257 24.68 -0.98 32.32
N GLN A 258 23.39 -0.70 32.55
CA GLN A 258 22.51 -1.48 33.43
C GLN A 258 23.11 -1.82 34.79
N GLY A 259 23.84 -0.87 35.42
CA GLY A 259 24.52 -1.06 36.69
C GLY A 259 25.84 -1.81 36.60
N ILE A 260 26.31 -2.21 35.44
CA ILE A 260 27.57 -2.90 35.19
C ILE A 260 28.66 -1.86 34.89
N PRO A 261 29.76 -1.82 35.63
CA PRO A 261 30.89 -0.93 35.36
C PRO A 261 31.55 -1.25 33.99
N PRO A 262 32.24 -0.27 33.37
CA PRO A 262 32.92 -0.48 32.11
C PRO A 262 33.96 -1.61 32.20
N THR A 263 33.91 -2.53 31.23
CA THR A 263 34.80 -3.69 31.17
C THR A 263 35.89 -3.58 30.11
N GLY A 264 35.79 -2.59 29.22
CA GLY A 264 36.66 -2.41 28.07
C GLY A 264 36.51 -3.51 26.99
N ARG A 265 35.52 -4.40 27.10
CA ARG A 265 35.33 -5.52 26.21
C ARG A 265 34.60 -5.09 24.94
N PRO A 266 35.04 -5.57 23.75
CA PRO A 266 34.30 -5.37 22.52
C PRO A 266 33.03 -6.21 22.54
N VAL A 267 31.98 -5.69 21.90
CA VAL A 267 30.71 -6.38 21.71
C VAL A 267 30.33 -6.42 20.25
N ARG A 268 29.69 -7.51 19.85
CA ARG A 268 29.08 -7.69 18.55
C ARG A 268 27.84 -8.55 18.70
N PHE A 269 26.68 -8.03 18.34
CA PHE A 269 25.43 -8.77 18.38
C PHE A 269 24.49 -8.33 17.27
N ASN A 270 23.51 -9.16 16.97
CA ASN A 270 22.58 -8.96 15.87
C ASN A 270 21.18 -8.61 16.42
N GLY A 271 20.41 -7.97 15.57
CA GLY A 271 19.00 -7.72 15.82
C GLY A 271 18.17 -7.64 14.54
N ILE A 272 16.88 -7.69 14.73
CA ILE A 272 15.88 -7.43 13.73
C ILE A 272 14.92 -6.39 14.29
N GLU A 273 14.57 -5.44 13.47
CA GLU A 273 13.57 -4.42 13.78
C GLU A 273 12.47 -4.36 12.73
N PHE A 274 11.27 -4.03 13.18
CA PHE A 274 10.11 -3.70 12.37
C PHE A 274 9.74 -2.25 12.68
N ASN A 275 9.71 -1.42 11.68
CA ASN A 275 9.37 -0.02 11.82
C ASN A 275 8.13 0.28 10.99
N ARG A 276 7.07 0.77 11.64
CA ARG A 276 5.88 1.26 10.95
C ARG A 276 5.98 2.76 10.73
N VAL A 277 5.71 3.17 9.51
CA VAL A 277 5.84 4.57 9.05
C VAL A 277 4.50 5.11 8.63
N LEU A 278 4.10 6.25 9.17
CA LEU A 278 2.92 6.98 8.75
C LEU A 278 3.29 8.44 8.45
N LYS A 279 2.81 8.96 7.32
CA LYS A 279 3.08 10.35 6.91
C LYS A 279 4.57 10.73 6.97
N GLY A 280 5.44 9.83 6.50
CA GLY A 280 6.89 10.03 6.48
C GLY A 280 7.56 10.04 7.87
N ARG A 281 6.91 9.52 8.91
CA ARG A 281 7.46 9.44 10.28
C ARG A 281 7.28 8.05 10.88
N LEU A 282 8.22 7.62 11.68
CA LEU A 282 8.13 6.39 12.47
C LEU A 282 7.04 6.53 13.54
N VAL A 283 6.08 5.64 13.56
CA VAL A 283 5.01 5.60 14.58
C VAL A 283 5.17 4.43 15.54
N GLU A 284 5.72 3.31 15.08
CA GLU A 284 6.02 2.15 15.90
C GLU A 284 7.37 1.56 15.52
N HIS A 285 8.08 1.11 16.52
CA HIS A 285 9.35 0.41 16.42
C HIS A 285 9.30 -0.86 17.27
N TRP A 286 9.52 -1.99 16.64
CA TRP A 286 9.62 -3.28 17.31
C TRP A 286 11.02 -3.81 17.09
N SER A 287 11.76 -4.06 18.18
CA SER A 287 13.14 -4.55 18.07
C SER A 287 13.37 -5.76 18.95
N MET A 288 13.96 -6.77 18.31
CA MET A 288 14.46 -7.97 18.97
C MET A 288 15.97 -8.05 18.73
N PHE A 289 16.75 -8.16 19.78
CA PHE A 289 18.19 -8.30 19.69
C PHE A 289 18.70 -9.30 20.73
N ASP A 290 19.89 -9.82 20.50
CA ASP A 290 20.49 -10.83 21.34
C ASP A 290 21.11 -10.20 22.61
N ASN A 291 20.23 -9.88 23.56
CA ASN A 291 20.63 -9.30 24.85
C ASN A 291 21.46 -10.27 25.69
N LEU A 292 21.22 -11.57 25.56
CA LEU A 292 22.01 -12.58 26.27
C LEU A 292 23.47 -12.56 25.78
N ALA A 293 23.68 -12.57 24.49
CA ALA A 293 25.02 -12.49 23.90
C ALA A 293 25.73 -11.18 24.31
N LEU A 294 25.03 -10.05 24.37
CA LEU A 294 25.56 -8.78 24.87
C LEU A 294 26.07 -8.92 26.32
N LEU A 295 25.23 -9.42 27.25
CA LEU A 295 25.56 -9.57 28.65
C LEU A 295 26.70 -10.56 28.88
N GLN A 296 26.77 -11.64 28.12
CA GLN A 296 27.89 -12.59 28.16
C GLN A 296 29.21 -11.95 27.70
N GLN A 297 29.16 -11.20 26.57
CA GLN A 297 30.36 -10.53 26.04
C GLN A 297 30.94 -9.50 27.00
N ILE A 298 30.11 -8.73 27.71
CA ILE A 298 30.63 -7.82 28.74
C ILE A 298 30.97 -8.50 30.08
N GLY A 299 30.69 -9.82 30.22
CA GLY A 299 31.01 -10.61 31.40
C GLY A 299 30.02 -10.46 32.55
N ALA A 300 28.80 -10.00 32.29
CA ALA A 300 27.74 -9.90 33.26
C ALA A 300 27.00 -11.22 33.51
N MET A 301 27.13 -12.16 32.57
CA MET A 301 26.57 -13.52 32.64
C MET A 301 27.61 -14.55 32.21
N PRO A 302 27.53 -15.81 32.67
CA PRO A 302 28.35 -16.91 32.15
C PRO A 302 28.12 -17.13 30.64
N ALA A 303 29.19 -17.55 29.95
CA ALA A 303 29.11 -17.89 28.52
C ALA A 303 28.41 -19.25 28.31
#